data_43a354cf16eccff0ccc1550829e81e01
#
_entry.id   43a354cf16eccff0ccc1550829e81e01
#
_cell.length_a   1.000
_cell.length_b   1.000
_cell.length_c   1.000
_cell.angle_alpha   90.00
_cell.angle_beta   90.00
_cell.angle_gamma   90.00
#
_symmetry.space_group_name_H-M   'P 1'
#
loop_
_entity.id
_entity.type
_entity.pdbx_description
1 polymer ?
#
loop_
_entity_poly.entity_id
_entity_poly.type
_entity_poly.pdbx_seq_one_letter_code
_entity_poly.pdbx_strand_id
1 'polypeptide(L)'
;EVVYDSNAQKVVAVYKDSQGYVAGAVGTVNGTSITYGSPVRATAAGGNFYTSAVYDSSNNKVVAFYRNSSNAYSQVGTVSGTSISWGTAVVFGTANTNDIKATFDSNSNKAVVTYSDAGNSNYGTAIVGTVSGTSISFGSAVVFETSYWSQGSVTFDSSNNKVVAVGKGLSNYGRAIVGTVSGTSISFGSGVTFDTGNTSWTSCTFDSSNNKVVIGYNDGNNSTYGTAIVGTVSGTSISFGTSTVFDSGSSTSYISVTFDSSLNKVLISFKGASSDGFSIQGTVSGTSISFGTAAVFEAAAISWLGSAYDANAQKVVLAFQDTTAGDGESLVVNPTNDLTIGSNYFVQDDGSLATTSSSTKAGKAISTTALNLVDPT
;
A
#
# COMPACT_ATOMS: atom_id res chain seq x y z
N GLU A 1 1.68 -8.41 1.00
CA GLU A 1 1.42 -7.35 0.01
C GLU A 1 0.23 -7.71 -0.87
N VAL A 2 -0.51 -6.70 -1.34
CA VAL A 2 -1.66 -6.86 -2.25
C VAL A 2 -1.45 -5.96 -3.45
N VAL A 3 -1.74 -6.45 -4.66
CA VAL A 3 -1.69 -5.65 -5.89
C VAL A 3 -2.93 -5.91 -6.74
N TYR A 4 -3.31 -4.92 -7.55
CA TYR A 4 -4.41 -5.06 -8.50
C TYR A 4 -3.88 -5.25 -9.92
N ASP A 5 -4.21 -6.38 -10.54
CA ASP A 5 -3.98 -6.68 -11.96
C ASP A 5 -5.14 -6.13 -12.78
N SER A 6 -4.92 -4.99 -13.42
CA SER A 6 -5.96 -4.30 -14.19
C SER A 6 -6.33 -5.02 -15.49
N ASN A 7 -5.45 -5.86 -16.04
CA ASN A 7 -5.73 -6.65 -17.23
C ASN A 7 -6.64 -7.85 -16.92
N ALA A 8 -6.34 -8.57 -15.84
CA ALA A 8 -7.15 -9.70 -15.40
C ALA A 8 -8.38 -9.25 -14.59
N GLN A 9 -8.41 -7.98 -14.14
CA GLN A 9 -9.39 -7.44 -13.19
C GLN A 9 -9.46 -8.28 -11.91
N LYS A 10 -8.29 -8.54 -11.33
CA LYS A 10 -8.10 -9.39 -10.15
C LYS A 10 -7.19 -8.72 -9.14
N VAL A 11 -7.42 -9.03 -7.88
CA VAL A 11 -6.50 -8.71 -6.80
C VAL A 11 -5.57 -9.92 -6.60
N VAL A 12 -4.29 -9.67 -6.42
CA VAL A 12 -3.31 -10.72 -6.13
C VAL A 12 -2.68 -10.44 -4.77
N ALA A 13 -2.92 -11.32 -3.81
CA ALA A 13 -2.23 -11.32 -2.53
C ALA A 13 -0.92 -12.12 -2.65
N VAL A 14 0.22 -11.48 -2.34
CA VAL A 14 1.53 -12.13 -2.27
C VAL A 14 1.98 -12.15 -0.82
N TYR A 15 2.20 -13.32 -0.27
CA TYR A 15 2.43 -13.51 1.16
C TYR A 15 3.38 -14.69 1.44
N LYS A 16 3.85 -14.76 2.67
CA LYS A 16 4.57 -15.91 3.19
C LYS A 16 3.57 -16.87 3.86
N ASP A 17 3.50 -18.12 3.39
CA ASP A 17 2.64 -19.14 4.00
C ASP A 17 3.21 -19.65 5.34
N SER A 18 2.44 -20.46 6.07
CA SER A 18 2.81 -21.03 7.38
C SER A 18 4.06 -21.92 7.34
N GLN A 19 4.44 -22.40 6.17
CA GLN A 19 5.65 -23.22 5.96
C GLN A 19 6.85 -22.38 5.53
N GLY A 20 6.67 -21.04 5.41
CA GLY A 20 7.73 -20.11 5.04
C GLY A 20 7.95 -19.92 3.54
N TYR A 21 7.05 -20.40 2.67
CA TYR A 21 7.14 -20.19 1.23
C TYR A 21 6.43 -18.90 0.83
N VAL A 22 6.95 -18.23 -0.19
CA VAL A 22 6.20 -17.14 -0.85
C VAL A 22 5.16 -17.76 -1.77
N ALA A 23 3.92 -17.32 -1.64
CA ALA A 23 2.79 -17.76 -2.43
C ALA A 23 1.99 -16.56 -2.95
N GLY A 24 1.30 -16.77 -4.05
CA GLY A 24 0.32 -15.83 -4.60
C GLY A 24 -1.07 -16.46 -4.63
N ALA A 25 -2.08 -15.71 -4.21
CA ALA A 25 -3.49 -16.07 -4.32
C ALA A 25 -4.22 -15.01 -5.15
N VAL A 26 -5.01 -15.45 -6.14
CA VAL A 26 -5.75 -14.55 -7.05
C VAL A 26 -7.18 -14.42 -6.58
N GLY A 27 -7.58 -13.20 -6.22
CA GLY A 27 -8.88 -12.84 -5.69
C GLY A 27 -9.79 -12.17 -6.72
N THR A 28 -11.06 -12.45 -6.64
CA THR A 28 -12.13 -11.78 -7.39
C THR A 28 -13.01 -11.03 -6.41
N VAL A 29 -13.08 -9.71 -6.55
CA VAL A 29 -13.98 -8.86 -5.77
C VAL A 29 -15.37 -8.89 -6.40
N ASN A 30 -16.39 -9.07 -5.57
CA ASN A 30 -17.80 -9.01 -5.96
C ASN A 30 -18.60 -8.30 -4.84
N GLY A 31 -18.99 -7.07 -5.11
CA GLY A 31 -19.62 -6.20 -4.10
C GLY A 31 -18.70 -5.95 -2.91
N THR A 32 -19.07 -6.45 -1.73
CA THR A 32 -18.32 -6.34 -0.47
C THR A 32 -17.58 -7.63 -0.09
N SER A 33 -17.54 -8.61 -0.98
CA SER A 33 -16.85 -9.88 -0.73
C SER A 33 -15.70 -10.10 -1.70
N ILE A 34 -14.75 -10.92 -1.30
CA ILE A 34 -13.66 -11.39 -2.14
C ILE A 34 -13.55 -12.91 -2.06
N THR A 35 -13.37 -13.54 -3.20
CA THR A 35 -13.15 -15.01 -3.28
C THR A 35 -11.81 -15.28 -3.94
N TYR A 36 -11.04 -16.21 -3.36
CA TYR A 36 -9.70 -16.56 -3.87
C TYR A 36 -9.72 -17.93 -4.55
N GLY A 37 -8.92 -18.04 -5.61
CA GLY A 37 -8.51 -19.34 -6.13
C GLY A 37 -7.44 -19.98 -5.23
N SER A 38 -7.04 -21.22 -5.57
CA SER A 38 -6.01 -21.93 -4.82
C SER A 38 -4.67 -21.19 -4.89
N PRO A 39 -3.98 -20.97 -3.76
CA PRO A 39 -2.66 -20.34 -3.75
C PRO A 39 -1.62 -21.17 -4.53
N VAL A 40 -0.72 -20.45 -5.20
CA VAL A 40 0.40 -21.06 -5.94
C VAL A 40 1.70 -20.56 -5.36
N ARG A 41 2.57 -21.46 -4.92
CA ARG A 41 3.90 -21.11 -4.39
C ARG A 41 4.82 -20.61 -5.49
N ALA A 42 5.45 -19.48 -5.24
CA ALA A 42 6.51 -18.92 -6.07
C ALA A 42 7.86 -19.61 -5.78
N THR A 43 8.13 -19.94 -4.51
CA THR A 43 9.42 -20.50 -4.09
C THR A 43 9.34 -21.98 -3.80
N ALA A 44 10.46 -22.69 -4.02
CA ALA A 44 10.61 -24.10 -3.68
C ALA A 44 11.24 -24.33 -2.30
N ALA A 45 11.69 -23.28 -1.60
CA ALA A 45 12.35 -23.36 -0.30
C ALA A 45 11.71 -22.37 0.69
N GLY A 46 11.54 -22.79 1.93
CA GLY A 46 11.04 -21.97 3.02
C GLY A 46 12.10 -20.99 3.56
N GLY A 47 11.73 -20.17 4.55
CA GLY A 47 12.63 -19.19 5.17
C GLY A 47 12.61 -17.82 4.49
N ASN A 48 11.52 -17.50 3.78
CA ASN A 48 11.34 -16.21 3.09
C ASN A 48 10.91 -15.11 4.07
N PHE A 49 11.41 -13.89 3.83
CA PHE A 49 11.13 -12.69 4.60
C PHE A 49 10.95 -11.50 3.66
N TYR A 50 10.28 -10.44 4.12
CA TYR A 50 10.11 -9.17 3.39
C TYR A 50 9.55 -9.38 1.99
N THR A 51 8.25 -9.62 1.89
CA THR A 51 7.57 -9.73 0.61
C THR A 51 7.06 -8.36 0.16
N SER A 52 7.26 -8.03 -1.11
CA SER A 52 6.63 -6.92 -1.81
C SER A 52 6.18 -7.37 -3.19
N ALA A 53 5.24 -6.69 -3.79
CA ALA A 53 4.79 -6.99 -5.13
C ALA A 53 4.38 -5.72 -5.87
N VAL A 54 4.47 -5.77 -7.20
CA VAL A 54 3.93 -4.73 -8.10
C VAL A 54 3.18 -5.38 -9.25
N TYR A 55 2.26 -4.63 -9.84
CA TYR A 55 1.68 -4.97 -11.12
C TYR A 55 2.34 -4.15 -12.23
N ASP A 56 2.99 -4.84 -13.17
CA ASP A 56 3.54 -4.27 -14.40
C ASP A 56 2.42 -4.23 -15.45
N SER A 57 1.83 -3.07 -15.61
CA SER A 57 0.74 -2.85 -16.57
C SER A 57 1.18 -2.87 -18.03
N SER A 58 2.47 -2.70 -18.31
CA SER A 58 3.00 -2.76 -19.67
C SER A 58 3.14 -4.18 -20.21
N ASN A 59 3.39 -5.14 -19.32
CA ASN A 59 3.56 -6.55 -19.67
C ASN A 59 2.41 -7.42 -19.16
N ASN A 60 1.46 -6.84 -18.41
CA ASN A 60 0.37 -7.56 -17.72
C ASN A 60 0.92 -8.68 -16.83
N LYS A 61 1.81 -8.32 -15.91
CA LYS A 61 2.48 -9.25 -15.00
C LYS A 61 2.46 -8.74 -13.55
N VAL A 62 2.31 -9.66 -12.63
CA VAL A 62 2.59 -9.43 -11.21
C VAL A 62 4.05 -9.78 -10.96
N VAL A 63 4.81 -8.91 -10.32
CA VAL A 63 6.19 -9.20 -9.95
C VAL A 63 6.30 -9.24 -8.44
N ALA A 64 6.67 -10.40 -7.90
CA ALA A 64 6.96 -10.59 -6.48
C ALA A 64 8.44 -10.35 -6.20
N PHE A 65 8.73 -9.68 -5.09
CA PHE A 65 10.08 -9.45 -4.56
C PHE A 65 10.13 -9.99 -3.14
N TYR A 66 11.18 -10.73 -2.80
CA TYR A 66 11.30 -11.34 -1.48
C TYR A 66 12.75 -11.67 -1.13
N ARG A 67 13.02 -11.86 0.16
CA ARG A 67 14.29 -12.38 0.62
C ARG A 67 14.14 -13.86 0.98
N ASN A 68 15.05 -14.69 0.49
CA ASN A 68 15.21 -16.08 0.93
C ASN A 68 16.64 -16.26 1.47
N SER A 69 16.75 -16.61 2.73
CA SER A 69 18.04 -16.61 3.47
C SER A 69 18.73 -15.24 3.38
N SER A 70 19.88 -15.14 2.75
CA SER A 70 20.63 -13.90 2.59
C SER A 70 20.42 -13.20 1.25
N ASN A 71 19.81 -13.87 0.25
CA ASN A 71 19.64 -13.31 -1.08
C ASN A 71 18.24 -12.73 -1.28
N ALA A 72 18.17 -11.66 -2.05
CA ALA A 72 16.91 -11.10 -2.53
C ALA A 72 16.59 -11.59 -3.95
N TYR A 73 15.36 -12.01 -4.13
CA TYR A 73 14.84 -12.61 -5.36
C TYR A 73 13.63 -11.84 -5.87
N SER A 74 13.44 -11.92 -7.17
CA SER A 74 12.19 -11.52 -7.83
C SER A 74 11.65 -12.67 -8.67
N GLN A 75 10.34 -12.69 -8.86
CA GLN A 75 9.68 -13.69 -9.69
C GLN A 75 8.48 -13.07 -10.42
N VAL A 76 8.38 -13.34 -11.71
CA VAL A 76 7.30 -12.80 -12.56
C VAL A 76 6.15 -13.77 -12.63
N GLY A 77 4.97 -13.30 -12.22
CA GLY A 77 3.71 -14.04 -12.20
C GLY A 77 2.81 -13.67 -13.38
N THR A 78 2.17 -14.67 -13.96
CA THR A 78 1.13 -14.50 -14.98
C THR A 78 -0.20 -14.95 -14.40
N VAL A 79 -1.16 -14.04 -14.29
CA VAL A 79 -2.53 -14.33 -13.83
C VAL A 79 -3.34 -14.92 -14.99
N SER A 80 -4.08 -15.99 -14.71
CA SER A 80 -5.03 -16.60 -15.63
C SER A 80 -6.25 -17.13 -14.87
N GLY A 81 -7.41 -16.52 -15.09
CA GLY A 81 -8.62 -16.81 -14.33
C GLY A 81 -8.43 -16.52 -12.85
N THR A 82 -8.50 -17.53 -11.99
CA THR A 82 -8.30 -17.43 -10.54
C THR A 82 -6.98 -18.05 -10.08
N SER A 83 -6.01 -18.24 -10.97
CA SER A 83 -4.70 -18.81 -10.66
C SER A 83 -3.58 -17.90 -11.14
N ILE A 84 -2.39 -18.10 -10.61
CA ILE A 84 -1.15 -17.43 -11.03
C ILE A 84 -0.10 -18.50 -11.33
N SER A 85 0.68 -18.30 -12.40
CA SER A 85 1.85 -19.12 -12.68
C SER A 85 3.11 -18.26 -12.55
N TRP A 86 4.16 -18.81 -11.93
CA TRP A 86 5.41 -18.10 -11.67
C TRP A 86 6.52 -18.53 -12.62
N GLY A 87 7.25 -17.55 -13.15
CA GLY A 87 8.46 -17.78 -13.92
C GLY A 87 9.65 -18.16 -13.03
N THR A 88 10.86 -18.18 -13.62
CA THR A 88 12.08 -18.50 -12.86
C THR A 88 12.49 -17.34 -11.95
N ALA A 89 12.90 -17.67 -10.72
CA ALA A 89 13.40 -16.69 -9.76
C ALA A 89 14.72 -16.07 -10.23
N VAL A 90 14.85 -14.76 -10.09
CA VAL A 90 16.04 -13.98 -10.45
C VAL A 90 16.55 -13.27 -9.21
N VAL A 91 17.86 -13.38 -8.93
CA VAL A 91 18.52 -12.68 -7.81
C VAL A 91 18.74 -11.21 -8.19
N PHE A 92 18.40 -10.28 -7.28
CA PHE A 92 18.72 -8.85 -7.44
C PHE A 92 19.59 -8.29 -6.29
N GLY A 93 19.75 -9.04 -5.19
CA GLY A 93 20.62 -8.67 -4.07
C GLY A 93 21.21 -9.93 -3.42
N THR A 94 22.46 -9.85 -2.96
CA THR A 94 23.22 -11.04 -2.46
C THR A 94 23.60 -10.97 -0.99
N ALA A 95 23.24 -9.89 -0.26
CA ALA A 95 23.69 -9.69 1.12
C ALA A 95 22.55 -9.21 2.02
N ASN A 96 21.84 -10.14 2.66
CA ASN A 96 20.80 -9.85 3.67
C ASN A 96 19.98 -8.58 3.38
N THR A 97 19.32 -8.55 2.22
CA THR A 97 18.49 -7.44 1.79
C THR A 97 17.22 -7.37 2.66
N ASN A 98 17.02 -6.26 3.36
CA ASN A 98 15.90 -6.06 4.28
C ASN A 98 14.95 -4.98 3.75
N ASP A 99 13.75 -4.88 4.34
CA ASP A 99 12.77 -3.82 4.05
C ASP A 99 12.53 -3.62 2.54
N ILE A 100 12.35 -4.72 1.82
CA ILE A 100 12.12 -4.72 0.38
C ILE A 100 10.75 -4.09 0.09
N LYS A 101 10.73 -3.04 -0.70
CA LYS A 101 9.53 -2.39 -1.21
C LYS A 101 9.67 -2.10 -2.69
N ALA A 102 8.56 -2.14 -3.42
CA ALA A 102 8.59 -1.93 -4.86
C ALA A 102 7.43 -1.07 -5.33
N THR A 103 7.65 -0.35 -6.43
CA THR A 103 6.62 0.37 -7.18
C THR A 103 6.83 0.16 -8.68
N PHE A 104 5.78 0.38 -9.45
CA PHE A 104 5.86 0.34 -10.91
C PHE A 104 5.86 1.76 -11.47
N ASP A 105 6.95 2.13 -12.14
CA ASP A 105 7.06 3.35 -12.93
C ASP A 105 6.41 3.12 -14.30
N SER A 106 5.17 3.56 -14.45
CA SER A 106 4.40 3.40 -15.68
C SER A 106 4.87 4.30 -16.83
N ASN A 107 5.68 5.33 -16.56
CA ASN A 107 6.27 6.16 -17.60
C ASN A 107 7.46 5.48 -18.28
N SER A 108 8.32 4.82 -17.48
CA SER A 108 9.49 4.10 -17.98
C SER A 108 9.20 2.63 -18.26
N ASN A 109 8.04 2.12 -17.83
CA ASN A 109 7.68 0.69 -17.84
C ASN A 109 8.71 -0.15 -17.09
N LYS A 110 9.00 0.24 -15.84
CA LYS A 110 10.00 -0.40 -14.97
C LYS A 110 9.47 -0.68 -13.58
N ALA A 111 9.88 -1.80 -13.02
CA ALA A 111 9.77 -2.02 -11.59
C ALA A 111 10.94 -1.34 -10.89
N VAL A 112 10.66 -0.55 -9.85
CA VAL A 112 11.68 0.06 -9.00
C VAL A 112 11.59 -0.56 -7.62
N VAL A 113 12.68 -1.15 -7.15
CA VAL A 113 12.76 -1.81 -5.85
C VAL A 113 13.68 -1.01 -4.95
N THR A 114 13.21 -0.67 -3.75
CA THR A 114 14.01 -0.06 -2.69
C THR A 114 14.20 -1.07 -1.56
N TYR A 115 15.35 -1.02 -0.91
CA TYR A 115 15.71 -1.95 0.16
C TYR A 115 16.81 -1.41 1.07
N SER A 116 16.97 -2.03 2.22
CA SER A 116 18.11 -1.85 3.10
C SER A 116 19.18 -2.88 2.75
N ASP A 117 20.37 -2.44 2.34
CA ASP A 117 21.48 -3.31 1.93
C ASP A 117 22.41 -3.58 3.11
N ALA A 118 22.24 -4.73 3.77
CA ALA A 118 23.11 -5.10 4.90
C ALA A 118 24.56 -5.40 4.47
N GLY A 119 24.79 -5.68 3.19
CA GLY A 119 26.16 -5.79 2.65
C GLY A 119 26.86 -4.43 2.53
N ASN A 120 26.08 -3.34 2.60
CA ASN A 120 26.57 -1.97 2.53
C ASN A 120 26.06 -1.15 3.73
N SER A 121 26.36 -1.57 4.94
CA SER A 121 26.03 -0.85 6.20
C SER A 121 24.53 -0.55 6.39
N ASN A 122 23.65 -1.33 5.80
CA ASN A 122 22.19 -1.11 5.75
C ASN A 122 21.79 0.22 5.10
N TYR A 123 22.55 0.68 4.13
CA TYR A 123 22.21 1.88 3.38
C TYR A 123 20.94 1.67 2.53
N GLY A 124 20.17 2.74 2.38
CA GLY A 124 19.02 2.76 1.47
C GLY A 124 19.48 2.63 0.03
N THR A 125 19.10 1.53 -0.61
CA THR A 125 19.54 1.17 -1.96
C THR A 125 18.33 0.91 -2.85
N ALA A 126 18.43 1.28 -4.14
CA ALA A 126 17.40 1.04 -5.13
C ALA A 126 17.96 0.34 -6.36
N ILE A 127 17.13 -0.44 -7.04
CA ILE A 127 17.46 -1.12 -8.29
C ILE A 127 16.27 -1.09 -9.25
N VAL A 128 16.56 -0.99 -10.55
CA VAL A 128 15.54 -0.91 -11.61
C VAL A 128 15.44 -2.23 -12.34
N GLY A 129 14.24 -2.80 -12.41
CA GLY A 129 13.93 -4.05 -13.08
C GLY A 129 13.16 -3.84 -14.39
N THR A 130 13.48 -4.64 -15.40
CA THR A 130 12.78 -4.69 -16.69
C THR A 130 12.19 -6.08 -16.88
N VAL A 131 10.88 -6.19 -16.94
CA VAL A 131 10.17 -7.44 -17.21
C VAL A 131 10.20 -7.74 -18.70
N SER A 132 10.44 -9.00 -19.05
CA SER A 132 10.33 -9.53 -20.41
C SER A 132 9.79 -10.96 -20.36
N GLY A 133 8.59 -11.17 -20.88
CA GLY A 133 7.90 -12.45 -20.80
C GLY A 133 7.62 -12.87 -19.37
N THR A 134 8.25 -13.95 -18.90
CA THR A 134 8.12 -14.49 -17.55
C THR A 134 9.39 -14.31 -16.71
N SER A 135 10.29 -13.42 -17.12
CA SER A 135 11.54 -13.12 -16.43
C SER A 135 11.69 -11.60 -16.20
N ILE A 136 12.63 -11.23 -15.35
CA ILE A 136 13.00 -9.84 -15.08
C ILE A 136 14.54 -9.73 -15.10
N SER A 137 15.05 -8.63 -15.64
CA SER A 137 16.48 -8.29 -15.57
C SER A 137 16.66 -6.98 -14.83
N PHE A 138 17.80 -6.81 -14.17
CA PHE A 138 18.09 -5.65 -13.34
C PHE A 138 19.27 -4.84 -13.86
N GLY A 139 19.20 -3.52 -13.67
CA GLY A 139 20.32 -2.62 -13.85
C GLY A 139 21.28 -2.66 -12.65
N SER A 140 22.09 -1.63 -12.49
CA SER A 140 22.98 -1.49 -11.33
C SER A 140 22.22 -0.92 -10.13
N ALA A 141 22.53 -1.44 -8.94
CA ALA A 141 22.02 -0.90 -7.69
C ALA A 141 22.61 0.50 -7.40
N VAL A 142 21.80 1.40 -6.88
CA VAL A 142 22.16 2.80 -6.56
C VAL A 142 21.80 3.09 -5.11
N VAL A 143 22.77 3.60 -4.33
CA VAL A 143 22.53 4.06 -2.95
C VAL A 143 21.83 5.42 -3.01
N PHE A 144 20.71 5.58 -2.30
CA PHE A 144 19.97 6.84 -2.19
C PHE A 144 20.01 7.45 -0.79
N GLU A 145 20.33 6.64 0.23
CA GLU A 145 20.50 7.11 1.61
C GLU A 145 21.74 6.43 2.23
N THR A 146 22.71 7.24 2.67
CA THR A 146 23.99 6.75 3.22
C THR A 146 23.95 6.60 4.74
N SER A 147 22.79 6.39 5.30
CA SER A 147 22.56 6.02 6.70
C SER A 147 21.74 4.74 6.78
N TYR A 148 21.58 4.21 7.99
CA TYR A 148 20.71 3.06 8.24
C TYR A 148 19.29 3.37 7.70
N TRP A 149 18.82 2.55 6.76
CA TRP A 149 17.50 2.66 6.15
C TRP A 149 16.59 1.54 6.66
N SER A 150 15.40 1.87 7.10
CA SER A 150 14.40 0.88 7.53
C SER A 150 12.98 1.42 7.47
N GLN A 151 12.01 0.53 7.66
CA GLN A 151 10.58 0.87 7.70
C GLN A 151 10.13 1.62 6.42
N GLY A 152 10.73 1.23 5.28
CA GLY A 152 10.56 1.95 4.04
C GLY A 152 9.23 1.67 3.34
N SER A 153 8.86 2.59 2.46
CA SER A 153 7.80 2.48 1.45
C SER A 153 8.22 3.24 0.20
N VAL A 154 7.59 2.96 -0.93
CA VAL A 154 7.90 3.62 -2.20
C VAL A 154 6.65 3.75 -3.05
N THR A 155 6.48 4.90 -3.71
CA THR A 155 5.38 5.14 -4.65
C THR A 155 5.87 5.83 -5.92
N PHE A 156 5.08 5.76 -6.99
CA PHE A 156 5.33 6.44 -8.24
C PHE A 156 4.38 7.64 -8.41
N ASP A 157 4.94 8.83 -8.49
CA ASP A 157 4.26 10.07 -8.85
C ASP A 157 4.16 10.16 -10.38
N SER A 158 3.01 9.79 -10.92
CA SER A 158 2.77 9.77 -12.37
C SER A 158 2.62 11.17 -12.98
N SER A 159 2.37 12.22 -12.17
CA SER A 159 2.25 13.60 -12.67
C SER A 159 3.62 14.21 -12.96
N ASN A 160 4.64 13.85 -12.18
CA ASN A 160 6.01 14.34 -12.34
C ASN A 160 6.95 13.28 -12.91
N ASN A 161 6.48 12.04 -13.14
CA ASN A 161 7.28 10.89 -13.55
C ASN A 161 8.45 10.67 -12.60
N LYS A 162 8.17 10.57 -11.30
CA LYS A 162 9.16 10.40 -10.23
C LYS A 162 8.80 9.23 -9.30
N VAL A 163 9.84 8.57 -8.85
CA VAL A 163 9.75 7.62 -7.74
C VAL A 163 10.02 8.34 -6.44
N VAL A 164 9.20 8.12 -5.42
CA VAL A 164 9.40 8.70 -4.10
C VAL A 164 9.59 7.58 -3.09
N ALA A 165 10.81 7.44 -2.57
CA ALA A 165 11.14 6.55 -1.48
C ALA A 165 10.98 7.27 -0.14
N VAL A 166 10.26 6.67 0.80
CA VAL A 166 10.05 7.20 2.15
C VAL A 166 10.45 6.15 3.18
N GLY A 167 10.89 6.57 4.36
CA GLY A 167 11.26 5.63 5.41
C GLY A 167 12.03 6.30 6.54
N LYS A 168 12.51 5.48 7.47
CA LYS A 168 13.40 5.88 8.54
C LYS A 168 14.85 5.87 8.03
N GLY A 169 15.50 7.03 8.06
CA GLY A 169 16.88 7.22 7.61
C GLY A 169 17.75 7.88 8.67
N LEU A 170 18.55 8.86 8.25
CA LEU A 170 19.50 9.59 9.10
C LEU A 170 18.86 10.01 10.44
N SER A 171 19.55 9.70 11.55
CA SER A 171 19.12 10.02 12.94
C SER A 171 17.78 9.40 13.35
N ASN A 172 17.32 8.34 12.68
CA ASN A 172 16.00 7.75 12.82
C ASN A 172 14.85 8.66 12.40
N TYR A 173 15.12 9.73 11.67
CA TYR A 173 14.13 10.68 11.16
C TYR A 173 13.35 10.10 9.99
N GLY A 174 12.13 10.58 9.82
CA GLY A 174 11.35 10.33 8.62
C GLY A 174 11.95 11.06 7.42
N ARG A 175 12.35 10.31 6.39
CA ARG A 175 13.04 10.80 5.20
C ARG A 175 12.25 10.48 3.95
N ALA A 176 12.26 11.40 3.00
CA ALA A 176 11.74 11.19 1.65
C ALA A 176 12.78 11.60 0.61
N ILE A 177 12.97 10.76 -0.39
CA ILE A 177 13.97 10.95 -1.44
C ILE A 177 13.32 10.73 -2.80
N VAL A 178 13.51 11.69 -3.73
CA VAL A 178 12.89 11.67 -5.05
C VAL A 178 13.87 11.12 -6.08
N GLY A 179 13.45 10.08 -6.80
CA GLY A 179 14.22 9.41 -7.83
C GLY A 179 13.69 9.64 -9.24
N THR A 180 14.59 9.61 -10.22
CA THR A 180 14.26 9.67 -11.65
C THR A 180 14.83 8.45 -12.35
N VAL A 181 13.96 7.63 -12.94
CA VAL A 181 14.37 6.47 -13.74
C VAL A 181 14.80 6.91 -15.13
N SER A 182 15.91 6.35 -15.62
CA SER A 182 16.40 6.53 -16.98
C SER A 182 16.98 5.20 -17.50
N GLY A 183 16.31 4.58 -18.44
CA GLY A 183 16.67 3.26 -18.93
C GLY A 183 16.59 2.20 -17.84
N THR A 184 17.71 1.60 -17.46
CA THR A 184 17.82 0.61 -16.38
C THR A 184 18.49 1.15 -15.13
N SER A 185 18.62 2.46 -15.00
CA SER A 185 19.22 3.14 -13.85
C SER A 185 18.24 4.11 -13.21
N ILE A 186 18.54 4.51 -11.98
CA ILE A 186 17.80 5.54 -11.24
C ILE A 186 18.79 6.51 -10.61
N SER A 187 18.47 7.80 -10.63
CA SER A 187 19.23 8.83 -9.94
C SER A 187 18.34 9.52 -8.91
N PHE A 188 18.91 9.94 -7.79
CA PHE A 188 18.17 10.53 -6.69
C PHE A 188 18.61 11.95 -6.39
N GLY A 189 17.64 12.78 -5.98
CA GLY A 189 17.91 14.08 -5.37
C GLY A 189 18.33 13.94 -3.91
N SER A 190 18.49 15.09 -3.23
CA SER A 190 18.80 15.11 -1.81
C SER A 190 17.60 14.68 -0.97
N GLY A 191 17.83 13.88 0.06
CA GLY A 191 16.78 13.47 0.99
C GLY A 191 16.24 14.64 1.81
N VAL A 192 14.92 14.70 1.95
CA VAL A 192 14.20 15.71 2.72
C VAL A 192 13.62 15.07 3.98
N THR A 193 13.81 15.69 5.14
CA THR A 193 13.22 15.23 6.40
C THR A 193 11.76 15.70 6.49
N PHE A 194 10.83 14.77 6.71
CA PHE A 194 9.42 15.10 6.94
C PHE A 194 9.02 14.98 8.41
N ASP A 195 9.80 14.23 9.20
CA ASP A 195 9.63 14.08 10.63
C ASP A 195 10.99 13.98 11.31
N THR A 196 11.18 14.71 12.42
CA THR A 196 12.42 14.70 13.23
C THR A 196 12.33 13.77 14.44
N GLY A 197 11.26 12.97 14.51
CA GLY A 197 11.06 11.93 15.51
C GLY A 197 11.66 10.59 15.11
N ASN A 198 11.57 9.63 16.04
CA ASN A 198 11.83 8.22 15.72
C ASN A 198 10.66 7.67 14.88
N THR A 199 10.71 7.90 13.58
CA THR A 199 9.68 7.49 12.64
C THR A 199 9.67 5.98 12.44
N SER A 200 8.49 5.37 12.38
CA SER A 200 8.34 3.95 12.05
C SER A 200 7.03 3.66 11.30
N TRP A 201 6.91 2.42 10.79
CA TRP A 201 5.72 1.95 10.06
C TRP A 201 5.30 2.88 8.92
N THR A 202 6.26 3.40 8.14
CA THR A 202 5.96 4.30 7.04
C THR A 202 5.28 3.57 5.88
N SER A 203 4.26 4.20 5.33
CA SER A 203 3.59 3.80 4.10
C SER A 203 3.24 5.03 3.28
N CYS A 204 3.28 4.95 1.97
CA CYS A 204 2.95 6.08 1.11
C CYS A 204 2.16 5.67 -0.12
N THR A 205 1.38 6.61 -0.62
CA THR A 205 0.65 6.50 -1.88
C THR A 205 0.71 7.80 -2.66
N PHE A 206 0.45 7.74 -3.96
CA PHE A 206 0.28 8.90 -4.80
C PHE A 206 -1.21 9.18 -5.01
N ASP A 207 -1.68 10.33 -4.56
CA ASP A 207 -3.00 10.88 -4.83
C ASP A 207 -2.97 11.58 -6.20
N SER A 208 -3.45 10.89 -7.22
CA SER A 208 -3.47 11.38 -8.61
C SER A 208 -4.49 12.48 -8.85
N SER A 209 -5.49 12.66 -7.98
CA SER A 209 -6.49 13.73 -8.11
C SER A 209 -5.94 15.08 -7.68
N ASN A 210 -5.06 15.11 -6.68
CA ASN A 210 -4.43 16.32 -6.15
C ASN A 210 -2.95 16.45 -6.57
N ASN A 211 -2.39 15.45 -7.25
CA ASN A 211 -0.97 15.36 -7.60
C ASN A 211 -0.09 15.50 -6.34
N LYS A 212 -0.35 14.70 -5.32
CA LYS A 212 0.33 14.71 -4.03
C LYS A 212 0.79 13.32 -3.61
N VAL A 213 1.90 13.26 -2.89
CA VAL A 213 2.32 12.07 -2.15
C VAL A 213 1.78 12.19 -0.72
N VAL A 214 1.05 11.17 -0.27
CA VAL A 214 0.59 11.09 1.11
C VAL A 214 1.39 10.02 1.83
N ILE A 215 1.96 10.37 2.98
CA ILE A 215 2.76 9.49 3.83
C ILE A 215 2.02 9.33 5.16
N GLY A 216 1.72 8.07 5.53
CA GLY A 216 1.28 7.70 6.87
C GLY A 216 2.45 7.09 7.65
N TYR A 217 2.59 7.43 8.91
CA TYR A 217 3.69 6.96 9.76
C TYR A 217 3.33 6.99 11.25
N ASN A 218 4.10 6.27 12.04
CA ASN A 218 4.08 6.35 13.49
C ASN A 218 5.08 7.43 13.91
N ASP A 219 4.61 8.45 14.63
CA ASP A 219 5.40 9.60 15.08
C ASP A 219 5.92 9.37 16.50
N GLY A 220 7.19 8.98 16.61
CA GLY A 220 7.84 8.71 17.88
C GLY A 220 8.03 9.93 18.78
N ASN A 221 7.97 11.15 18.24
CA ASN A 221 8.00 12.38 19.02
C ASN A 221 6.62 12.77 19.58
N ASN A 222 5.57 12.22 19.01
CA ASN A 222 4.19 12.49 19.38
C ASN A 222 3.49 11.25 19.95
N SER A 223 4.02 10.69 21.02
CA SER A 223 3.44 9.53 21.73
C SER A 223 3.21 8.30 20.85
N THR A 224 3.94 8.15 19.76
CA THR A 224 3.79 7.08 18.75
C THR A 224 2.42 7.06 18.06
N TYR A 225 1.79 8.22 17.96
CA TYR A 225 0.51 8.39 17.28
C TYR A 225 0.63 8.18 15.77
N GLY A 226 -0.45 7.67 15.19
CA GLY A 226 -0.60 7.60 13.74
C GLY A 226 -0.75 8.98 13.14
N THR A 227 0.22 9.37 12.32
CA THR A 227 0.34 10.73 11.75
C THR A 227 0.47 10.62 10.23
N ALA A 228 -0.11 11.57 9.52
CA ALA A 228 0.04 11.67 8.06
C ALA A 228 0.53 13.06 7.63
N ILE A 229 1.25 13.10 6.51
CA ILE A 229 1.77 14.32 5.92
C ILE A 229 1.63 14.29 4.40
N VAL A 230 1.38 15.47 3.82
CA VAL A 230 1.18 15.63 2.36
C VAL A 230 2.41 16.29 1.75
N GLY A 231 2.98 15.61 0.74
CA GLY A 231 4.16 16.05 0.00
C GLY A 231 3.83 16.52 -1.43
N THR A 232 4.54 17.53 -1.87
CA THR A 232 4.51 18.04 -3.25
C THR A 232 5.87 17.84 -3.89
N VAL A 233 5.93 17.00 -4.93
CA VAL A 233 7.16 16.77 -5.70
C VAL A 233 7.40 17.91 -6.68
N SER A 234 8.64 18.40 -6.75
CA SER A 234 9.09 19.37 -7.74
C SER A 234 10.53 19.06 -8.15
N GLY A 235 10.72 18.74 -9.42
CA GLY A 235 12.02 18.30 -9.94
C GLY A 235 12.50 17.02 -9.23
N THR A 236 13.61 17.11 -8.50
CA THR A 236 14.21 16.01 -7.74
C THR A 236 14.08 16.20 -6.23
N SER A 237 13.14 17.05 -5.79
CA SER A 237 12.90 17.32 -4.37
C SER A 237 11.41 17.19 -4.04
N ILE A 238 11.09 17.14 -2.75
CA ILE A 238 9.73 17.12 -2.24
C ILE A 238 9.63 18.13 -1.08
N SER A 239 8.51 18.86 -1.02
CA SER A 239 8.19 19.75 0.10
C SER A 239 6.94 19.26 0.80
N PHE A 240 6.83 19.53 2.09
CA PHE A 240 5.75 19.02 2.93
C PHE A 240 4.89 20.14 3.52
N GLY A 241 3.59 19.85 3.69
CA GLY A 241 2.69 20.67 4.49
C GLY A 241 2.80 20.35 5.98
N THR A 242 1.76 20.71 6.74
CA THR A 242 1.67 20.37 8.16
C THR A 242 1.18 18.93 8.33
N SER A 243 1.82 18.21 9.24
CA SER A 243 1.38 16.85 9.61
C SER A 243 0.06 16.89 10.39
N THR A 244 -0.74 15.83 10.27
CA THR A 244 -2.05 15.69 10.91
C THR A 244 -2.14 14.30 11.55
N VAL A 245 -2.50 14.25 12.83
CA VAL A 245 -2.72 12.99 13.54
C VAL A 245 -4.04 12.37 13.07
N PHE A 246 -4.01 11.08 12.70
CA PHE A 246 -5.19 10.30 12.34
C PHE A 246 -5.57 9.28 13.42
N ASP A 247 -4.64 8.90 14.29
CA ASP A 247 -4.88 8.01 15.43
C ASP A 247 -4.09 8.50 16.65
N SER A 248 -4.80 8.87 17.72
CA SER A 248 -4.23 9.29 19.01
C SER A 248 -4.60 8.33 20.14
N GLY A 249 -5.22 7.20 19.83
CA GLY A 249 -5.73 6.26 20.83
C GLY A 249 -4.65 5.36 21.43
N SER A 250 -3.58 5.06 20.69
CA SER A 250 -2.50 4.18 21.11
C SER A 250 -1.28 4.29 20.19
N SER A 251 -0.25 3.45 20.43
CA SER A 251 0.84 3.27 19.47
C SER A 251 0.32 2.63 18.18
N THR A 252 0.33 3.39 17.09
CA THR A 252 -0.13 2.95 15.76
C THR A 252 0.97 2.14 15.07
N SER A 253 0.61 1.02 14.42
CA SER A 253 1.57 0.17 13.70
C SER A 253 0.94 -0.50 12.47
N TYR A 254 1.74 -1.19 11.66
CA TYR A 254 1.29 -1.85 10.42
C TYR A 254 0.45 -0.92 9.54
N ILE A 255 0.94 0.28 9.27
CA ILE A 255 0.24 1.29 8.48
C ILE A 255 0.29 0.91 7.00
N SER A 256 -0.85 0.96 6.32
CA SER A 256 -0.98 0.83 4.87
C SER A 256 -1.81 1.98 4.31
N VAL A 257 -1.26 2.70 3.32
CA VAL A 257 -1.89 3.89 2.72
C VAL A 257 -2.22 3.59 1.26
N THR A 258 -3.48 3.73 0.88
CA THR A 258 -3.97 3.48 -0.48
C THR A 258 -4.82 4.63 -0.97
N PHE A 259 -4.66 5.03 -2.23
CA PHE A 259 -5.50 6.03 -2.87
C PHE A 259 -6.68 5.34 -3.57
N ASP A 260 -7.88 5.73 -3.17
CA ASP A 260 -9.14 5.36 -3.81
C ASP A 260 -9.51 6.43 -4.86
N SER A 261 -9.28 6.12 -6.12
CA SER A 261 -9.53 7.06 -7.22
C SER A 261 -11.02 7.24 -7.55
N SER A 262 -11.91 6.36 -7.09
CA SER A 262 -13.35 6.51 -7.29
C SER A 262 -13.94 7.56 -6.37
N LEU A 263 -13.43 7.67 -5.16
CA LEU A 263 -13.86 8.65 -4.15
C LEU A 263 -12.94 9.87 -4.08
N ASN A 264 -11.78 9.84 -4.75
CA ASN A 264 -10.70 10.83 -4.59
C ASN A 264 -10.31 11.00 -3.12
N LYS A 265 -10.14 9.87 -2.41
CA LYS A 265 -9.78 9.80 -0.99
C LYS A 265 -8.56 8.92 -0.78
N VAL A 266 -7.84 9.23 0.27
CA VAL A 266 -6.79 8.34 0.78
C VAL A 266 -7.39 7.49 1.91
N LEU A 267 -7.25 6.18 1.80
CA LEU A 267 -7.57 5.26 2.90
C LEU A 267 -6.28 4.92 3.63
N ILE A 268 -6.25 5.15 4.94
CA ILE A 268 -5.19 4.68 5.83
C ILE A 268 -5.77 3.56 6.67
N SER A 269 -5.19 2.37 6.55
CA SER A 269 -5.51 1.21 7.38
C SER A 269 -4.34 0.92 8.30
N PHE A 270 -4.62 0.55 9.55
CA PHE A 270 -3.59 0.44 10.58
C PHE A 270 -4.03 -0.46 11.73
N LYS A 271 -3.05 -0.91 12.51
CA LYS A 271 -3.26 -1.50 13.82
C LYS A 271 -3.23 -0.39 14.87
N GLY A 272 -4.33 -0.23 15.59
CA GLY A 272 -4.52 0.80 16.62
C GLY A 272 -4.71 0.23 18.02
N ALA A 273 -5.62 0.85 18.78
CA ALA A 273 -5.97 0.45 20.15
C ALA A 273 -6.40 -1.02 20.24
N SER A 274 -6.13 -1.66 21.36
CA SER A 274 -6.42 -3.09 21.61
C SER A 274 -5.77 -4.05 20.62
N SER A 275 -4.89 -3.56 19.75
CA SER A 275 -4.30 -4.28 18.61
C SER A 275 -5.27 -4.54 17.45
N ASP A 276 -6.47 -3.96 17.49
CA ASP A 276 -7.51 -4.11 16.47
C ASP A 276 -7.10 -3.45 15.15
N GLY A 277 -7.73 -3.88 14.06
CA GLY A 277 -7.59 -3.29 12.74
C GLY A 277 -8.55 -2.13 12.53
N PHE A 278 -8.01 -0.97 12.16
CA PHE A 278 -8.77 0.25 11.86
C PHE A 278 -8.53 0.72 10.44
N SER A 279 -9.51 1.39 9.87
CA SER A 279 -9.35 2.18 8.64
C SER A 279 -9.96 3.56 8.81
N ILE A 280 -9.35 4.57 8.18
CA ILE A 280 -9.81 5.96 8.19
C ILE A 280 -9.63 6.59 6.83
N GLN A 281 -10.61 7.37 6.40
CA GLN A 281 -10.53 8.12 5.15
C GLN A 281 -9.93 9.50 5.36
N GLY A 282 -9.00 9.86 4.47
CA GLY A 282 -8.39 11.17 4.39
C GLY A 282 -8.81 11.94 3.14
N THR A 283 -9.07 13.22 3.29
CA THR A 283 -9.30 14.17 2.20
C THR A 283 -8.13 15.11 2.07
N VAL A 284 -7.41 15.06 0.95
CA VAL A 284 -6.32 15.98 0.65
C VAL A 284 -6.87 17.29 0.09
N SER A 285 -6.36 18.42 0.59
CA SER A 285 -6.64 19.77 0.06
C SER A 285 -5.36 20.62 0.12
N GLY A 286 -4.82 20.93 -1.04
CA GLY A 286 -3.54 21.61 -1.15
C GLY A 286 -2.40 20.76 -0.56
N THR A 287 -1.80 21.21 0.55
CA THR A 287 -0.75 20.51 1.28
C THR A 287 -1.21 19.97 2.65
N SER A 288 -2.51 19.93 2.88
CA SER A 288 -3.12 19.45 4.12
C SER A 288 -3.96 18.20 3.87
N ILE A 289 -4.16 17.42 4.91
CA ILE A 289 -5.10 16.28 4.90
C ILE A 289 -6.01 16.38 6.14
N SER A 290 -7.30 16.10 5.94
CA SER A 290 -8.28 15.99 7.03
C SER A 290 -8.88 14.59 7.05
N PHE A 291 -9.26 14.11 8.21
CA PHE A 291 -9.74 12.76 8.42
C PHE A 291 -11.20 12.73 8.89
N GLY A 292 -11.94 11.70 8.46
CA GLY A 292 -13.24 11.34 9.01
C GLY A 292 -13.10 10.57 10.34
N THR A 293 -14.08 9.74 10.65
CA THR A 293 -14.04 8.85 11.81
C THR A 293 -13.40 7.51 11.43
N ALA A 294 -12.51 7.02 12.26
CA ALA A 294 -11.94 5.68 12.08
C ALA A 294 -13.00 4.60 12.31
N ALA A 295 -13.01 3.59 11.47
CA ALA A 295 -13.86 2.42 11.58
C ALA A 295 -13.00 1.17 11.89
N VAL A 296 -13.48 0.34 12.81
CA VAL A 296 -12.89 -0.99 13.06
C VAL A 296 -13.25 -1.90 11.89
N PHE A 297 -12.26 -2.48 11.21
CA PHE A 297 -12.48 -3.51 10.21
C PHE A 297 -12.24 -4.91 10.77
N GLU A 298 -11.43 -5.02 11.84
CA GLU A 298 -11.15 -6.27 12.53
C GLU A 298 -11.03 -6.02 14.04
N ALA A 299 -11.85 -6.70 14.85
CA ALA A 299 -11.89 -6.57 16.31
C ALA A 299 -10.97 -7.62 17.00
N ALA A 300 -10.01 -8.16 16.26
CA ALA A 300 -8.96 -9.04 16.77
C ALA A 300 -7.60 -8.43 16.49
N ALA A 301 -6.56 -8.96 17.15
CA ALA A 301 -5.21 -8.46 16.97
C ALA A 301 -4.67 -8.79 15.57
N ILE A 302 -4.30 -7.75 14.82
CA ILE A 302 -3.79 -7.89 13.45
C ILE A 302 -2.27 -7.68 13.36
N SER A 303 -1.69 -8.17 12.27
CA SER A 303 -0.32 -7.88 11.82
C SER A 303 -0.20 -7.97 10.29
N TRP A 304 0.92 -7.52 9.74
CA TRP A 304 1.29 -7.68 8.31
C TRP A 304 0.22 -7.18 7.33
N LEU A 305 -0.25 -5.97 7.55
CA LEU A 305 -1.29 -5.33 6.77
C LEU A 305 -0.76 -4.81 5.42
N GLY A 306 -1.50 -5.08 4.36
CA GLY A 306 -1.33 -4.51 3.03
C GLY A 306 -2.67 -4.14 2.42
N SER A 307 -2.68 -3.18 1.50
CA SER A 307 -3.89 -2.72 0.82
C SER A 307 -3.67 -2.43 -0.65
N ALA A 308 -4.70 -2.64 -1.47
CA ALA A 308 -4.72 -2.26 -2.88
C ALA A 308 -6.10 -1.78 -3.30
N TYR A 309 -6.13 -0.82 -4.22
CA TYR A 309 -7.36 -0.36 -4.85
C TYR A 309 -7.68 -1.20 -6.09
N ASP A 310 -8.81 -1.87 -6.09
CA ASP A 310 -9.40 -2.54 -7.25
C ASP A 310 -10.21 -1.53 -8.06
N ALA A 311 -9.65 -1.10 -9.19
CA ALA A 311 -10.26 -0.09 -10.04
C ALA A 311 -11.52 -0.61 -10.79
N ASN A 312 -11.66 -1.93 -10.98
CA ASN A 312 -12.84 -2.51 -11.59
C ASN A 312 -14.02 -2.57 -10.62
N ALA A 313 -13.76 -3.03 -9.39
CA ALA A 313 -14.79 -3.06 -8.35
C ALA A 313 -15.00 -1.71 -7.67
N GLN A 314 -14.07 -0.74 -7.86
CA GLN A 314 -14.03 0.56 -7.18
C GLN A 314 -14.01 0.38 -5.65
N LYS A 315 -13.17 -0.52 -5.17
CA LYS A 315 -13.06 -0.88 -3.75
C LYS A 315 -11.59 -1.00 -3.34
N VAL A 316 -11.33 -0.80 -2.07
CA VAL A 316 -10.03 -1.13 -1.48
C VAL A 316 -10.11 -2.52 -0.86
N VAL A 317 -9.13 -3.35 -1.18
CA VAL A 317 -8.95 -4.67 -0.57
C VAL A 317 -7.82 -4.58 0.44
N LEU A 318 -8.08 -5.06 1.66
CA LEU A 318 -7.08 -5.26 2.70
C LEU A 318 -6.72 -6.75 2.77
N ALA A 319 -5.45 -7.04 3.04
CA ALA A 319 -5.00 -8.36 3.45
C ALA A 319 -4.11 -8.21 4.68
N PHE A 320 -4.34 -9.03 5.68
CA PHE A 320 -3.64 -8.97 6.97
C PHE A 320 -3.55 -10.36 7.59
N GLN A 321 -2.82 -10.48 8.67
CA GLN A 321 -2.85 -11.65 9.52
C GLN A 321 -3.71 -11.35 10.76
N ASP A 322 -4.75 -12.16 11.00
CA ASP A 322 -5.35 -12.27 12.32
C ASP A 322 -4.39 -13.08 13.20
N THR A 323 -3.81 -12.42 14.21
CA THR A 323 -2.84 -13.08 15.09
C THR A 323 -3.53 -13.97 16.15
N THR A 324 -4.84 -13.83 16.34
CA THR A 324 -5.64 -14.65 17.25
C THR A 324 -5.97 -15.99 16.61
N ALA A 325 -6.42 -15.98 15.37
CA ALA A 325 -6.65 -17.19 14.57
C ALA A 325 -5.34 -17.77 14.01
N GLY A 326 -4.31 -16.93 13.81
CA GLY A 326 -3.04 -17.31 13.19
C GLY A 326 -3.11 -17.37 11.67
N ASP A 327 -4.21 -16.96 11.07
CA ASP A 327 -4.51 -17.08 9.64
C ASP A 327 -4.32 -15.75 8.89
N GLY A 328 -4.08 -15.86 7.57
CA GLY A 328 -4.11 -14.72 6.66
C GLY A 328 -5.55 -14.46 6.21
N GLU A 329 -6.00 -13.25 6.41
CA GLU A 329 -7.34 -12.80 6.05
C GLU A 329 -7.33 -11.69 5.01
N SER A 330 -8.45 -11.52 4.35
CA SER A 330 -8.67 -10.35 3.49
C SER A 330 -10.13 -9.93 3.51
N LEU A 331 -10.34 -8.63 3.34
CA LEU A 331 -11.68 -8.06 3.26
C LEU A 331 -11.73 -6.94 2.23
N VAL A 332 -12.92 -6.65 1.77
CA VAL A 332 -13.22 -5.50 0.92
C VAL A 332 -13.70 -4.38 1.83
N VAL A 333 -12.93 -3.29 1.89
CA VAL A 333 -13.39 -2.10 2.61
C VAL A 333 -14.45 -1.43 1.76
N ASN A 334 -15.63 -1.31 2.33
CA ASN A 334 -16.62 -0.38 1.82
C ASN A 334 -16.38 0.94 2.56
N PRO A 335 -15.72 1.94 1.93
CA PRO A 335 -15.53 3.22 2.58
C PRO A 335 -16.93 3.76 2.88
N THR A 336 -17.28 3.86 4.16
CA THR A 336 -18.52 4.53 4.54
C THR A 336 -18.40 5.97 4.08
N ASN A 337 -19.11 6.34 3.03
CA ASN A 337 -19.40 7.74 2.82
C ASN A 337 -20.11 8.21 4.09
N ASP A 338 -19.49 9.11 4.85
CA ASP A 338 -20.20 9.79 5.93
C ASP A 338 -21.53 10.28 5.37
N LEU A 339 -22.62 9.94 6.04
CA LEU A 339 -23.94 10.34 5.57
C LEU A 339 -24.03 11.87 5.54
N THR A 340 -24.44 12.43 4.42
CA THR A 340 -24.67 13.88 4.32
C THR A 340 -25.96 14.24 5.05
N ILE A 341 -25.85 14.96 6.15
CA ILE A 341 -26.99 15.38 6.98
C ILE A 341 -28.04 16.05 6.11
N GLY A 342 -29.29 15.62 6.26
CA GLY A 342 -30.41 16.12 5.49
C GLY A 342 -30.64 15.44 4.13
N SER A 343 -29.69 14.62 3.65
CA SER A 343 -29.85 13.87 2.39
C SER A 343 -30.70 12.61 2.58
N ASN A 344 -31.47 12.26 1.54
CA ASN A 344 -32.14 10.96 1.48
C ASN A 344 -31.17 9.91 0.98
N TYR A 345 -31.24 8.73 1.57
CA TYR A 345 -30.46 7.56 1.18
C TYR A 345 -31.37 6.42 0.73
N PHE A 346 -30.88 5.65 -0.22
CA PHE A 346 -31.58 4.51 -0.80
C PHE A 346 -30.67 3.28 -0.72
N VAL A 347 -31.24 2.13 -0.46
CA VAL A 347 -30.52 0.85 -0.50
C VAL A 347 -30.21 0.54 -1.98
N GLN A 348 -28.96 0.29 -2.30
CA GLN A 348 -28.53 -0.15 -3.63
C GLN A 348 -28.58 -1.68 -3.74
N ASP A 349 -28.44 -2.21 -4.94
CA ASP A 349 -28.50 -3.67 -5.20
C ASP A 349 -27.38 -4.46 -4.49
N ASP A 350 -26.29 -3.79 -4.15
CA ASP A 350 -25.16 -4.37 -3.39
C ASP A 350 -25.32 -4.23 -1.86
N GLY A 351 -26.46 -3.72 -1.40
CA GLY A 351 -26.75 -3.48 0.02
C GLY A 351 -26.16 -2.17 0.57
N SER A 352 -25.40 -1.41 -0.21
CA SER A 352 -24.86 -0.11 0.20
C SER A 352 -25.95 0.98 0.25
N LEU A 353 -25.63 2.11 0.87
CA LEU A 353 -26.46 3.29 0.92
C LEU A 353 -25.89 4.37 0.00
N ALA A 354 -26.72 4.92 -0.92
CA ALA A 354 -26.34 6.03 -1.77
C ALA A 354 -27.47 7.08 -1.87
N THR A 355 -27.13 8.29 -2.28
CA THR A 355 -28.12 9.35 -2.58
C THR A 355 -28.80 9.17 -3.94
N THR A 356 -28.27 8.28 -4.80
CA THR A 356 -28.90 7.88 -6.06
C THR A 356 -30.17 7.10 -5.76
N SER A 357 -31.30 7.50 -6.34
CA SER A 357 -32.59 6.85 -6.10
C SER A 357 -32.58 5.41 -6.57
N SER A 358 -33.04 4.50 -5.72
CA SER A 358 -33.37 3.12 -6.04
C SER A 358 -34.84 2.84 -5.65
N SER A 359 -35.28 1.61 -5.83
CA SER A 359 -36.66 1.22 -5.46
C SER A 359 -36.94 1.28 -3.95
N THR A 360 -35.89 1.28 -3.12
CA THR A 360 -36.03 1.22 -1.67
C THR A 360 -35.32 2.40 -1.00
N LYS A 361 -36.11 3.33 -0.47
CA LYS A 361 -35.61 4.43 0.35
C LYS A 361 -35.26 3.91 1.75
N ALA A 362 -34.00 4.09 2.17
CA ALA A 362 -33.57 3.69 3.51
C ALA A 362 -33.94 4.72 4.60
N GLY A 363 -33.77 6.00 4.29
CA GLY A 363 -34.04 7.06 5.27
C GLY A 363 -33.43 8.40 4.91
N LYS A 364 -33.49 9.32 5.86
CA LYS A 364 -32.84 10.63 5.79
C LYS A 364 -31.75 10.75 6.83
N ALA A 365 -30.56 11.16 6.42
CA ALA A 365 -29.43 11.31 7.34
C ALA A 365 -29.70 12.44 8.34
N ILE A 366 -29.60 12.10 9.64
CA ILE A 366 -29.74 13.04 10.76
C ILE A 366 -28.39 13.33 11.43
N SER A 367 -27.38 12.55 11.12
CA SER A 367 -25.96 12.79 11.44
C SER A 367 -25.11 12.16 10.35
N THR A 368 -23.78 12.27 10.42
CA THR A 368 -22.85 11.63 9.48
C THR A 368 -22.87 10.10 9.58
N THR A 369 -23.42 9.54 10.65
CA THR A 369 -23.42 8.10 10.94
C THR A 369 -24.80 7.52 11.23
N ALA A 370 -25.87 8.32 11.18
CA ALA A 370 -27.23 7.88 11.54
C ALA A 370 -28.28 8.30 10.49
N LEU A 371 -29.15 7.36 10.16
CA LEU A 371 -30.34 7.59 9.34
C LEU A 371 -31.59 7.62 10.22
N ASN A 372 -32.50 8.57 9.97
CA ASN A 372 -33.88 8.44 10.39
C ASN A 372 -34.59 7.53 9.40
N LEU A 373 -34.87 6.29 9.77
CA LEU A 373 -35.50 5.31 8.93
C LEU A 373 -36.92 5.81 8.54
N VAL A 374 -37.21 5.74 7.25
CA VAL A 374 -38.56 6.04 6.74
C VAL A 374 -39.34 4.74 6.78
N ASP A 375 -40.53 4.78 7.42
CA ASP A 375 -41.48 3.69 7.31
C ASP A 375 -41.81 3.46 5.82
N PRO A 376 -41.65 2.24 5.29
CA PRO A 376 -42.03 1.93 3.92
C PRO A 376 -43.56 1.93 3.79
N THR A 377 -44.13 3.11 3.52
CA THR A 377 -45.53 3.22 3.08
C THR A 377 -45.61 3.37 1.58
#